data_01d1c0bfdfd01fc1f46352f2adcb648a
#
_entry.id   01d1c0bfdfd01fc1f46352f2adcb648a
#
_cell.length_a   1.000
_cell.length_b   1.000
_cell.length_c   1.000
_cell.angle_alpha   90.00
_cell.angle_beta   90.00
_cell.angle_gamma   90.00
#
_symmetry.space_group_name_H-M   'P 1'
#
loop_
_entity.id
_entity.type
_entity.pdbx_description
1 polymer ?
#
loop_
_entity_poly.entity_id
_entity_poly.type
_entity_poly.pdbx_seq_one_letter_code
_entity_poly.pdbx_strand_id
1 'polypeptide(L)' 'METDINRLKIVLAEKKKTNKWLCEQLKVNPSTVSKWCTNSSQPDIETLIKISKILGVEIEDLLNKHYIKTLMI' A
#
# COMPACT_ATOMS: atom_id res chain seq x y z
N MET A 1 12.74 -2.72 -0.43
CA MET A 1 13.39 -4.02 -0.66
C MET A 1 12.84 -4.66 -1.92
N GLU A 2 13.64 -5.43 -2.62
CA GLU A 2 13.24 -6.04 -3.90
C GLU A 2 12.07 -7.01 -3.76
N THR A 3 11.90 -7.59 -2.57
CA THR A 3 10.82 -8.53 -2.29
C THR A 3 9.53 -7.86 -1.87
N ASP A 4 9.53 -6.54 -1.68
CA ASP A 4 8.32 -5.82 -1.32
C ASP A 4 7.36 -5.81 -2.51
N ILE A 5 6.11 -6.18 -2.26
CA ILE A 5 5.08 -6.20 -3.30
C ILE A 5 4.43 -4.83 -3.46
N ASN A 6 4.17 -4.15 -2.33
CA ASN A 6 3.55 -2.84 -2.37
C ASN A 6 4.51 -1.75 -1.90
N ARG A 7 4.19 -0.51 -2.29
CA ARG A 7 4.91 0.70 -1.92
C ARG A 7 4.07 1.59 -0.99
N LEU A 8 3.17 1.01 -0.24
CA LEU A 8 2.22 1.80 0.55
C LEU A 8 2.92 2.74 1.53
N LYS A 9 3.93 2.25 2.23
CA LYS A 9 4.69 3.07 3.17
C LYS A 9 5.29 4.31 2.49
N ILE A 10 5.85 4.12 1.29
CA ILE A 10 6.46 5.20 0.53
C ILE A 10 5.40 6.21 0.08
N VAL A 11 4.29 5.73 -0.44
CA VAL A 11 3.22 6.58 -0.94
C VAL A 11 2.58 7.39 0.19
N LEU A 12 2.37 6.76 1.35
CA LEU A 12 1.86 7.48 2.52
C LEU A 12 2.81 8.62 2.90
N ALA A 13 4.11 8.34 2.93
CA ALA A 13 5.11 9.37 3.23
C ALA A 13 5.10 10.49 2.21
N GLU A 14 5.01 10.16 0.93
CA GLU A 14 4.93 11.16 -0.15
C GLU A 14 3.70 12.06 0.00
N LYS A 15 2.59 11.49 0.44
CA LYS A 15 1.34 12.23 0.65
C LYS A 15 1.25 12.86 2.05
N LYS A 16 2.29 12.68 2.86
CA LYS A 16 2.35 13.20 4.22
C LYS A 16 1.20 12.68 5.08
N LYS A 17 0.87 11.41 4.91
CA LYS A 17 -0.16 10.73 5.69
C LYS A 17 0.46 9.65 6.56
N THR A 18 -0.22 9.34 7.66
CA THR A 18 0.25 8.34 8.63
C THR A 18 -0.52 7.03 8.49
N ASN A 19 0.05 5.96 9.07
CA ASN A 19 -0.67 4.69 9.17
C ASN A 19 -1.98 4.87 9.93
N LYS A 20 -1.96 5.66 10.99
CA LYS A 20 -3.15 5.93 11.80
C LYS A 20 -4.24 6.58 10.95
N TRP A 21 -3.87 7.57 10.14
CA TRP A 21 -4.83 8.22 9.24
C TRP A 21 -5.48 7.20 8.31
N LEU A 22 -4.68 6.31 7.72
CA LEU A 22 -5.21 5.31 6.81
C LEU A 22 -6.13 4.32 7.52
N CYS A 23 -5.75 3.89 8.74
CA CYS A 23 -6.60 3.02 9.55
C CYS A 23 -7.98 3.65 9.76
N GLU A 24 -7.99 4.94 10.07
CA GLU A 24 -9.23 5.65 10.33
C GLU A 24 -10.08 5.76 9.06
N GLN A 25 -9.44 6.02 7.92
CA GLN A 25 -10.14 6.14 6.65
C GLN A 25 -10.78 4.81 6.22
N LEU A 26 -10.09 3.71 6.43
CA LEU A 26 -10.54 2.39 6.01
C LEU A 26 -11.31 1.64 7.10
N LYS A 27 -11.29 2.14 8.33
CA LYS A 27 -11.91 1.50 9.50
C LYS A 27 -11.36 0.10 9.72
N VAL A 28 -10.04 -0.01 9.67
CA VAL A 28 -9.34 -1.27 9.91
C VAL A 28 -8.38 -1.11 11.10
N ASN A 29 -7.91 -2.23 11.62
CA ASN A 29 -6.96 -2.25 12.73
C ASN A 29 -5.63 -1.61 12.34
N PRO A 30 -4.99 -0.86 13.27
CA PRO A 30 -3.63 -0.35 13.02
C PRO A 30 -2.62 -1.44 12.70
N SER A 31 -2.75 -2.62 13.31
CA SER A 31 -1.84 -3.73 13.01
C SER A 31 -1.98 -4.20 11.57
N THR A 32 -3.17 -4.12 10.99
CA THR A 32 -3.42 -4.49 9.61
C THR A 32 -2.66 -3.58 8.65
N VAL A 33 -2.77 -2.27 8.84
CA VAL A 33 -2.04 -1.30 8.00
C VAL A 33 -0.54 -1.45 8.19
N SER A 34 -0.09 -1.67 9.43
CA SER A 34 1.33 -1.87 9.71
C SER A 34 1.88 -3.07 8.94
N LYS A 35 1.13 -4.16 8.88
CA LYS A 35 1.54 -5.36 8.11
C LYS A 35 1.62 -5.07 6.62
N TRP A 36 0.71 -4.27 6.09
CA TRP A 36 0.77 -3.86 4.69
C TRP A 36 2.02 -3.03 4.42
N CYS A 37 2.32 -2.08 5.32
CA CYS A 37 3.48 -1.20 5.15
C CYS A 37 4.81 -1.93 5.24
N THR A 38 4.86 -3.01 5.99
CA THR A 38 6.07 -3.84 6.10
C THR A 38 6.09 -4.98 5.09
N ASN A 39 5.05 -5.09 4.27
CA ASN A 39 4.88 -6.17 3.29
C ASN A 39 4.79 -7.56 3.94
N SER A 40 4.40 -7.62 5.21
CA SER A 40 4.13 -8.89 5.89
C SER A 40 2.83 -9.52 5.39
N SER A 41 1.89 -8.67 4.97
CA SER A 41 0.67 -9.11 4.29
C SER A 41 0.28 -8.02 3.29
N GLN A 42 -0.65 -8.34 2.41
CA GLN A 42 -1.06 -7.41 1.36
C GLN A 42 -2.54 -7.10 1.48
N PRO A 43 -2.95 -5.86 1.17
CA PRO A 43 -4.37 -5.55 1.06
C PRO A 43 -4.94 -6.27 -0.16
N ASP A 44 -6.23 -6.64 -0.09
CA ASP A 44 -6.87 -7.26 -1.24
C ASP A 44 -7.13 -6.20 -2.31
N ILE A 45 -7.56 -6.66 -3.49
CA ILE A 45 -7.75 -5.78 -4.64
C ILE A 45 -8.75 -4.66 -4.34
N GLU A 46 -9.85 -5.00 -3.69
CA GLU A 46 -10.88 -4.03 -3.34
C GLU A 46 -10.34 -2.94 -2.43
N THR A 47 -9.55 -3.34 -1.44
CA THR A 47 -8.92 -2.40 -0.52
C THR A 47 -7.88 -1.54 -1.24
N LEU A 48 -7.11 -2.11 -2.15
CA LEU A 48 -6.15 -1.35 -2.95
C LEU A 48 -6.84 -0.25 -3.77
N ILE A 49 -7.99 -0.57 -4.35
CA ILE A 49 -8.77 0.42 -5.10
C ILE A 49 -9.20 1.55 -4.18
N LYS A 50 -9.68 1.23 -2.98
CA LYS A 50 -10.06 2.24 -2.00
C LYS A 50 -8.89 3.12 -1.61
N ILE A 51 -7.74 2.51 -1.33
CA ILE A 51 -6.53 3.25 -0.95
C ILE A 51 -6.11 4.20 -2.08
N SER A 52 -6.12 3.72 -3.32
CA SER A 52 -5.73 4.55 -4.46
C SER A 52 -6.62 5.79 -4.57
N LYS A 53 -7.91 5.62 -4.37
CA LYS A 53 -8.86 6.74 -4.42
C LYS A 53 -8.66 7.73 -3.28
N ILE A 54 -8.46 7.21 -2.07
CA ILE A 54 -8.27 8.04 -0.87
C ILE A 54 -6.99 8.86 -0.98
N LEU A 55 -5.92 8.27 -1.51
CA LEU A 55 -4.63 8.93 -1.64
C LEU A 55 -4.48 9.71 -2.94
N GLY A 56 -5.43 9.56 -3.87
CA GLY A 56 -5.38 10.26 -5.15
C GLY A 56 -4.25 9.79 -6.04
N VAL A 57 -3.97 8.49 -6.03
CA VAL A 57 -2.92 7.88 -6.86
C VAL A 57 -3.52 6.73 -7.66
N GLU A 58 -2.80 6.29 -8.69
CA GLU A 58 -3.19 5.10 -9.43
C GLU A 58 -2.83 3.83 -8.64
N ILE A 59 -3.55 2.74 -8.90
CA ILE A 59 -3.27 1.47 -8.23
C ILE A 59 -1.82 1.06 -8.50
N GLU A 60 -1.33 1.24 -9.74
CA GLU A 60 0.04 0.88 -10.08
C GLU A 60 1.08 1.63 -9.26
N ASP A 61 0.73 2.82 -8.76
CA ASP A 61 1.64 3.59 -7.91
C ASP A 61 1.80 2.95 -6.53
N LEU A 62 0.85 2.11 -6.13
CA LEU A 62 0.90 1.39 -4.87
C LEU A 62 1.67 0.08 -4.98
N LEU A 63 2.04 -0.31 -6.19
CA LEU A 63 2.71 -1.58 -6.42
C LEU A 63 4.19 -1.37 -6.71
N ASN A 64 5.00 -2.34 -6.29
CA ASN A 64 6.44 -2.30 -6.57
C ASN A 64 6.66 -2.80 -8.00
N LYS A 65 6.92 -1.88 -8.89
CA LYS A 65 7.10 -2.19 -10.32
C LYS A 65 8.30 -3.10 -10.56
N HIS A 66 9.33 -2.99 -9.74
CA HIS A 66 10.49 -3.86 -9.85
C HIS A 66 10.09 -5.33 -9.58
N TYR A 67 9.30 -5.55 -8.55
CA TYR A 67 8.79 -6.88 -8.21
C TYR A 67 7.94 -7.46 -9.36
N ILE A 68 7.06 -6.63 -9.91
CA ILE A 68 6.20 -7.04 -11.02
C ILE A 68 7.02 -7.43 -12.24
N LYS A 69 8.04 -6.63 -12.58
CA LYS A 69 8.94 -6.94 -13.69
C LYS A 69 9.63 -8.28 -13.50
N THR A 70 10.08 -8.54 -12.29
CA THR A 70 10.76 -9.81 -11.97
C THR A 70 9.83 -10.99 -12.19
N LEU A 71 8.55 -10.86 -11.84
CA LEU A 71 7.58 -11.94 -12.00
C LEU A 71 7.19 -12.17 -13.46
N MET A 72 7.34 -11.17 -14.31
CA MET A 72 6.90 -11.25 -15.70
C MET A 72 7.97 -11.79 -16.65
N ILE A 73 9.12 -12.13 -16.15
CA ILE A 73 10.19 -12.74 -16.94
C ILE A 73 10.02 -14.29 -16.96
#